data_58a1a52351712cbe045ea93a80a30dd1
#
_entry.id   58a1a52351712cbe045ea93a80a30dd1
#
_cell.length_a   1.000
_cell.length_b   1.000
_cell.length_c   1.000
_cell.angle_alpha   90.00
_cell.angle_beta   90.00
_cell.angle_gamma   90.00
#
_symmetry.space_group_name_H-M   'P 1'
#
loop_
_entity.id
_entity.type
_entity.pdbx_description
1 polymer ?
#
loop_
_entity_poly.entity_id
_entity_poly.type
_entity_poly.pdbx_seq_one_letter_code
_entity_poly.pdbx_strand_id
1 'polypeptide(L)'
;MSTSTRWTVAVMVVVVALGAALWTQLRDDGSPTGSVGPGQARDRRDADTAEALAGPRARADLAPCPPAGTLPGPEQLSPDLRSWAHGITLECVGDGTRVDVAKAVAGRPTVLNLWAYWCAPCGEELPAMAEYQRRAGSDVTVLTVHQDENEQAALLRLAELGVRLPTLQDGRRLVAAALRVPNVMPATVVLRADGSVAEVLPRSFASADEIAAAVDPKIGVPG
;
A
#
# COMPACT_ATOMS: atom_id res chain seq x y z
N MET A 1 68.79 -14.97 18.61
CA MET A 1 67.71 -14.11 18.03
C MET A 1 67.63 -12.88 18.92
N SER A 2 67.90 -11.68 18.36
CA SER A 2 67.94 -10.43 19.07
C SER A 2 66.51 -10.03 19.55
N THR A 3 66.44 -9.32 20.69
CA THR A 3 65.17 -8.88 21.30
C THR A 3 64.31 -8.06 20.31
N SER A 4 64.96 -7.35 19.37
CA SER A 4 64.30 -6.55 18.31
C SER A 4 63.55 -7.41 17.31
N THR A 5 64.05 -8.60 16.93
CA THR A 5 63.36 -9.51 16.00
C THR A 5 62.10 -10.10 16.58
N ARG A 6 62.09 -10.34 17.90
CA ARG A 6 60.89 -10.88 18.58
C ARG A 6 59.76 -9.83 18.65
N TRP A 7 60.11 -8.58 18.85
CA TRP A 7 59.13 -7.46 18.86
C TRP A 7 58.54 -7.20 17.48
N THR A 8 59.34 -7.23 16.42
CA THR A 8 58.85 -7.07 15.04
C THR A 8 57.90 -8.18 14.60
N VAL A 9 58.17 -9.43 14.99
CA VAL A 9 57.30 -10.57 14.71
C VAL A 9 55.97 -10.45 15.48
N ALA A 10 56.02 -10.07 16.75
CA ALA A 10 54.81 -9.87 17.57
C ALA A 10 53.91 -8.76 17.00
N VAL A 11 54.47 -7.64 16.62
CA VAL A 11 53.72 -6.52 16.00
C VAL A 11 53.12 -6.95 14.65
N MET A 12 53.86 -7.70 13.82
CA MET A 12 53.36 -8.19 12.54
C MET A 12 52.16 -9.14 12.72
N VAL A 13 52.21 -10.04 13.69
CA VAL A 13 51.11 -10.97 14.00
C VAL A 13 49.84 -10.20 14.46
N VAL A 14 50.01 -9.17 15.28
CA VAL A 14 48.89 -8.33 15.75
C VAL A 14 48.26 -7.55 14.59
N VAL A 15 49.10 -6.98 13.71
CA VAL A 15 48.60 -6.24 12.53
C VAL A 15 47.85 -7.16 11.55
N VAL A 16 48.36 -8.36 11.34
CA VAL A 16 47.67 -9.36 10.49
C VAL A 16 46.36 -9.83 11.10
N ALA A 17 46.32 -10.06 12.43
CA ALA A 17 45.09 -10.44 13.13
C ALA A 17 44.04 -9.33 13.11
N LEU A 18 44.46 -8.07 13.31
CA LEU A 18 43.57 -6.91 13.22
C LEU A 18 43.08 -6.69 11.79
N GLY A 19 43.95 -6.87 10.78
CA GLY A 19 43.58 -6.79 9.38
C GLY A 19 42.58 -7.86 8.98
N ALA A 20 42.72 -9.10 9.46
CA ALA A 20 41.79 -10.18 9.21
C ALA A 20 40.43 -9.95 9.91
N ALA A 21 40.43 -9.45 11.13
CA ALA A 21 39.20 -9.10 11.86
C ALA A 21 38.45 -7.92 11.17
N LEU A 22 39.17 -6.90 10.72
CA LEU A 22 38.59 -5.79 10.00
C LEU A 22 38.05 -6.24 8.62
N TRP A 23 38.76 -7.17 7.97
CA TRP A 23 38.34 -7.71 6.67
C TRP A 23 37.05 -8.56 6.77
N THR A 24 36.86 -9.29 7.88
CA THR A 24 35.59 -10.00 8.11
C THR A 24 34.45 -9.04 8.39
N GLN A 25 34.67 -8.00 9.18
CA GLN A 25 33.65 -6.97 9.42
C GLN A 25 33.29 -6.19 8.13
N LEU A 26 34.30 -5.82 7.32
CA LEU A 26 34.06 -5.15 6.04
C LEU A 26 33.40 -6.04 4.98
N ARG A 27 33.50 -7.37 5.13
CA ARG A 27 32.74 -8.29 4.27
C ARG A 27 31.29 -8.49 4.73
N ASP A 28 31.03 -8.39 6.01
CA ASP A 28 29.66 -8.45 6.56
C ASP A 28 28.90 -7.13 6.41
N ASP A 29 29.62 -5.96 6.42
CA ASP A 29 29.01 -4.63 6.25
C ASP A 29 28.99 -4.14 4.78
N GLY A 30 29.42 -4.93 3.84
CA GLY A 30 29.57 -4.53 2.44
C GLY A 30 28.32 -4.78 1.59
N SER A 31 27.27 -3.97 1.70
CA SER A 31 26.62 -3.37 0.52
C SER A 31 25.42 -2.50 0.88
N PRO A 32 25.54 -1.17 0.82
CA PRO A 32 24.38 -0.31 0.62
C PRO A 32 24.22 -0.01 -0.87
N THR A 33 24.08 -1.00 -1.71
CA THR A 33 23.57 -0.82 -3.07
C THR A 33 22.41 -1.78 -3.24
N GLY A 34 21.20 -1.17 -3.18
CA GLY A 34 19.91 -1.82 -3.23
C GLY A 34 19.65 -2.72 -4.42
N SER A 35 20.22 -3.90 -4.39
CA SER A 35 19.59 -5.04 -5.04
C SER A 35 18.80 -5.76 -3.92
N VAL A 36 17.50 -5.63 -3.93
CA VAL A 36 16.58 -6.45 -3.12
C VAL A 36 16.81 -7.88 -3.58
N GLY A 37 17.68 -8.61 -2.86
CA GLY A 37 17.98 -10.01 -3.15
C GLY A 37 16.74 -10.87 -2.88
N PRO A 38 16.63 -12.07 -3.49
CA PRO A 38 15.50 -12.99 -3.30
C PRO A 38 15.21 -13.34 -1.83
N GLY A 39 16.16 -13.15 -0.91
CA GLY A 39 16.02 -13.37 0.52
C GLY A 39 15.14 -12.32 1.21
N GLN A 40 15.30 -11.03 0.90
CA GLN A 40 14.51 -9.96 1.54
C GLN A 40 13.04 -9.95 1.09
N ALA A 41 12.76 -10.46 -0.11
CA ALA A 41 11.39 -10.68 -0.56
C ALA A 41 10.74 -11.91 0.10
N ARG A 42 11.53 -12.88 0.55
CA ARG A 42 11.06 -14.02 1.36
C ARG A 42 10.77 -13.60 2.79
N ASP A 43 11.67 -12.85 3.42
CA ASP A 43 11.51 -12.36 4.80
C ASP A 43 10.26 -11.48 4.95
N ARG A 44 9.92 -10.68 3.92
CA ARG A 44 8.70 -9.88 3.92
C ARG A 44 7.43 -10.71 3.72
N ARG A 45 7.47 -11.73 2.88
CA ARG A 45 6.34 -12.67 2.71
C ARG A 45 6.12 -13.55 3.94
N ASP A 46 7.18 -13.87 4.67
CA ASP A 46 7.08 -14.61 5.92
C ASP A 46 6.56 -13.73 7.07
N ALA A 47 6.71 -12.40 6.97
CA ALA A 47 6.15 -11.44 7.93
C ALA A 47 4.64 -11.17 7.73
N ASP A 48 4.12 -11.39 6.52
CA ASP A 48 2.72 -11.17 6.15
C ASP A 48 1.90 -12.49 6.16
N THR A 49 2.22 -13.41 7.07
CA THR A 49 1.38 -14.60 7.32
C THR A 49 0.11 -14.22 8.09
N ALA A 50 -0.94 -15.02 7.96
CA ALA A 50 -2.21 -14.77 8.65
C ALA A 50 -2.01 -14.63 10.18
N GLU A 51 -1.11 -15.44 10.78
CA GLU A 51 -0.78 -15.39 12.20
C GLU A 51 -0.04 -14.11 12.58
N ALA A 52 0.92 -13.68 11.75
CA ALA A 52 1.68 -12.46 11.98
C ALA A 52 0.81 -11.21 11.84
N LEU A 53 -0.16 -11.22 10.93
CA LEU A 53 -1.07 -10.11 10.67
C LEU A 53 -2.26 -10.05 11.66
N ALA A 54 -2.58 -11.10 12.41
CA ALA A 54 -3.75 -11.14 13.30
C ALA A 54 -3.74 -9.99 14.33
N GLY A 55 -2.62 -9.74 14.99
CA GLY A 55 -2.48 -8.63 15.94
C GLY A 55 -2.57 -7.24 15.29
N PRO A 56 -1.81 -6.96 14.22
CA PRO A 56 -1.94 -5.74 13.43
C PRO A 56 -3.35 -5.49 12.90
N ARG A 57 -4.05 -6.50 12.35
CA ARG A 57 -5.45 -6.40 11.87
C ARG A 57 -6.41 -6.02 12.99
N ALA A 58 -6.30 -6.69 14.14
CA ALA A 58 -7.12 -6.35 15.31
C ALA A 58 -6.88 -4.93 15.82
N ARG A 59 -5.65 -4.41 15.71
CA ARG A 59 -5.32 -3.05 16.12
C ARG A 59 -5.81 -2.00 15.13
N ALA A 60 -5.69 -2.27 13.83
CA ALA A 60 -6.12 -1.36 12.78
C ALA A 60 -7.66 -1.26 12.72
N ASP A 61 -8.37 -2.33 13.08
CA ASP A 61 -9.85 -2.37 13.16
C ASP A 61 -10.50 -1.75 11.91
N LEU A 62 -10.06 -2.20 10.73
CA LEU A 62 -10.51 -1.64 9.46
C LEU A 62 -11.96 -2.04 9.17
N ALA A 63 -12.68 -1.15 8.53
CA ALA A 63 -13.98 -1.49 7.96
C ALA A 63 -13.83 -2.64 6.94
N PRO A 64 -14.81 -3.56 6.87
CA PRO A 64 -14.77 -4.65 5.91
C PRO A 64 -14.72 -4.11 4.49
N CYS A 65 -13.98 -4.79 3.64
CA CYS A 65 -13.99 -4.47 2.22
C CYS A 65 -15.38 -4.69 1.63
N PRO A 66 -15.78 -3.92 0.61
CA PRO A 66 -17.09 -4.07 0.00
C PRO A 66 -17.30 -5.54 -0.37
N PRO A 67 -18.37 -6.18 0.12
CA PRO A 67 -18.68 -7.55 -0.28
C PRO A 67 -18.90 -7.55 -1.80
N ALA A 68 -18.67 -8.70 -2.43
CA ALA A 68 -19.17 -8.93 -3.78
C ALA A 68 -20.69 -8.72 -3.75
N GLY A 69 -21.12 -7.47 -3.93
CA GLY A 69 -22.50 -7.09 -3.82
C GLY A 69 -23.40 -7.88 -4.75
N THR A 70 -24.69 -7.80 -4.57
CA THR A 70 -25.68 -8.08 -5.61
C THR A 70 -25.35 -7.13 -6.77
N LEU A 71 -24.43 -7.58 -7.62
CA LEU A 71 -24.04 -6.85 -8.80
C LEU A 71 -25.26 -6.55 -9.63
N PRO A 72 -25.36 -5.32 -10.15
CA PRO A 72 -26.06 -5.16 -11.40
C PRO A 72 -25.53 -6.27 -12.34
N GLY A 73 -26.41 -6.94 -13.05
CA GLY A 73 -25.98 -7.98 -13.99
C GLY A 73 -24.83 -7.48 -14.87
N PRO A 74 -24.00 -8.35 -15.44
CA PRO A 74 -22.85 -7.96 -16.23
C PRO A 74 -23.17 -6.97 -17.36
N GLU A 75 -24.43 -6.90 -17.76
CA GLU A 75 -24.97 -5.94 -18.73
C GLU A 75 -25.03 -4.49 -18.23
N GLN A 76 -25.08 -4.28 -16.91
CA GLN A 76 -25.17 -2.97 -16.27
C GLN A 76 -23.79 -2.40 -15.89
N LEU A 77 -22.74 -3.21 -15.99
CA LEU A 77 -21.37 -2.76 -15.80
C LEU A 77 -20.88 -2.05 -17.05
N SER A 78 -20.19 -0.92 -16.88
CA SER A 78 -19.60 -0.24 -18.02
C SER A 78 -18.61 -1.14 -18.77
N PRO A 79 -18.44 -0.96 -20.08
CA PRO A 79 -17.37 -1.63 -20.83
C PRO A 79 -15.98 -1.34 -20.23
N ASP A 80 -15.79 -0.13 -19.69
CA ASP A 80 -14.55 0.29 -19.04
C ASP A 80 -14.25 -0.57 -17.82
N LEU A 81 -15.22 -0.76 -16.92
CA LEU A 81 -15.05 -1.60 -15.73
C LEU A 81 -14.69 -3.04 -16.10
N ARG A 82 -15.42 -3.59 -17.10
CA ARG A 82 -15.12 -4.94 -17.61
C ARG A 82 -13.73 -5.06 -18.22
N SER A 83 -13.20 -3.96 -18.73
CA SER A 83 -11.86 -3.93 -19.33
C SER A 83 -10.77 -3.80 -18.27
N TRP A 84 -10.80 -2.74 -17.44
CA TRP A 84 -9.69 -2.46 -16.55
C TRP A 84 -9.66 -3.37 -15.31
N ALA A 85 -10.81 -3.77 -14.77
CA ALA A 85 -10.86 -4.59 -13.56
C ALA A 85 -10.89 -6.10 -13.84
N HIS A 86 -10.85 -6.52 -15.13
CA HIS A 86 -10.94 -7.93 -15.50
C HIS A 86 -9.87 -8.79 -14.83
N GLY A 87 -10.32 -9.77 -14.04
CA GLY A 87 -9.43 -10.74 -13.39
C GLY A 87 -8.57 -10.17 -12.26
N ILE A 88 -8.76 -8.90 -11.85
CA ILE A 88 -8.05 -8.35 -10.71
C ILE A 88 -8.74 -8.80 -9.44
N THR A 89 -8.04 -9.65 -8.68
CA THR A 89 -8.43 -10.11 -7.36
C THR A 89 -7.34 -9.74 -6.37
N LEU A 90 -7.71 -8.99 -5.33
CA LEU A 90 -6.80 -8.50 -4.28
C LEU A 90 -7.22 -9.07 -2.92
N GLU A 91 -6.37 -8.91 -1.92
CA GLU A 91 -6.68 -9.24 -0.54
C GLU A 91 -7.21 -8.02 0.19
N CYS A 92 -8.22 -8.21 1.04
CA CYS A 92 -8.68 -7.21 1.98
C CYS A 92 -7.73 -7.16 3.16
N VAL A 93 -7.09 -6.02 3.40
CA VAL A 93 -6.10 -5.84 4.46
C VAL A 93 -6.70 -6.09 5.85
N GLY A 94 -8.00 -5.78 6.04
CA GLY A 94 -8.67 -5.91 7.32
C GLY A 94 -8.85 -7.35 7.81
N ASP A 95 -9.10 -8.30 6.90
CA ASP A 95 -9.48 -9.67 7.27
C ASP A 95 -8.81 -10.77 6.43
N GLY A 96 -8.05 -10.41 5.40
CA GLY A 96 -7.37 -11.35 4.51
C GLY A 96 -8.28 -12.00 3.47
N THR A 97 -9.53 -11.59 3.35
CA THR A 97 -10.44 -12.16 2.34
C THR A 97 -10.09 -11.72 0.94
N ARG A 98 -10.37 -12.57 -0.04
CA ARG A 98 -10.13 -12.26 -1.45
C ARG A 98 -11.29 -11.45 -2.02
N VAL A 99 -10.96 -10.32 -2.63
CA VAL A 99 -11.90 -9.35 -3.20
C VAL A 99 -11.71 -9.26 -4.71
N ASP A 100 -12.76 -9.55 -5.46
CA ASP A 100 -12.85 -9.24 -6.89
C ASP A 100 -13.06 -7.73 -7.03
N VAL A 101 -12.09 -7.03 -7.60
CA VAL A 101 -12.10 -5.56 -7.66
C VAL A 101 -13.28 -5.04 -8.46
N ALA A 102 -13.64 -5.69 -9.59
CA ALA A 102 -14.79 -5.28 -10.39
C ALA A 102 -16.08 -5.32 -9.57
N LYS A 103 -16.22 -6.34 -8.73
CA LYS A 103 -17.37 -6.49 -7.84
C LYS A 103 -17.39 -5.49 -6.70
N ALA A 104 -16.23 -5.16 -6.16
CA ALA A 104 -16.10 -4.24 -5.04
C ALA A 104 -16.47 -2.79 -5.40
N VAL A 105 -16.25 -2.38 -6.67
CA VAL A 105 -16.50 -1.00 -7.13
C VAL A 105 -17.78 -0.84 -7.94
N ALA A 106 -18.54 -1.92 -8.16
CA ALA A 106 -19.76 -1.88 -8.94
C ALA A 106 -20.97 -1.42 -8.12
N GLY A 107 -21.89 -0.69 -8.76
CA GLY A 107 -23.19 -0.34 -8.21
C GLY A 107 -23.23 0.90 -7.31
N ARG A 108 -22.05 1.51 -7.02
CA ARG A 108 -21.94 2.71 -6.22
C ARG A 108 -20.73 3.55 -6.68
N PRO A 109 -20.86 4.89 -6.69
CA PRO A 109 -19.70 5.74 -6.88
C PRO A 109 -18.59 5.39 -5.91
N THR A 110 -17.37 5.24 -6.41
CA THR A 110 -16.24 4.79 -5.60
C THR A 110 -15.03 5.71 -5.79
N VAL A 111 -14.41 6.09 -4.68
CA VAL A 111 -13.13 6.82 -4.66
C VAL A 111 -12.05 5.81 -4.30
N LEU A 112 -11.19 5.48 -5.27
CA LEU A 112 -10.01 4.66 -5.03
C LEU A 112 -8.85 5.58 -4.64
N ASN A 113 -8.35 5.47 -3.42
CA ASN A 113 -7.17 6.21 -2.97
C ASN A 113 -5.96 5.28 -2.98
N LEU A 114 -5.00 5.54 -3.86
CA LEU A 114 -3.78 4.76 -4.05
C LEU A 114 -2.67 5.34 -3.21
N TRP A 115 -2.12 4.55 -2.28
CA TRP A 115 -1.17 5.01 -1.28
C TRP A 115 -0.13 3.96 -0.91
N ALA A 116 0.92 4.35 -0.14
CA ALA A 116 1.85 3.43 0.48
C ALA A 116 2.22 3.90 1.89
N TYR A 117 2.55 2.97 2.79
CA TYR A 117 2.86 3.26 4.20
C TYR A 117 4.03 4.23 4.39
N TRP A 118 5.00 4.23 3.49
CA TRP A 118 6.20 5.09 3.49
C TRP A 118 5.98 6.45 2.81
N CYS A 119 4.84 6.67 2.18
CA CYS A 119 4.51 7.90 1.47
C CYS A 119 4.00 8.95 2.48
N ALA A 120 4.83 9.93 2.82
CA ALA A 120 4.48 10.96 3.80
C ALA A 120 3.21 11.74 3.42
N PRO A 121 3.05 12.31 2.18
CA PRO A 121 1.84 13.01 1.82
C PRO A 121 0.60 12.12 1.78
N CYS A 122 0.75 10.80 1.55
CA CYS A 122 -0.36 9.86 1.67
C CYS A 122 -0.87 9.77 3.13
N GLY A 123 0.06 9.73 4.09
CA GLY A 123 -0.28 9.71 5.52
C GLY A 123 -0.99 10.98 5.98
N GLU A 124 -0.70 12.12 5.38
CA GLU A 124 -1.38 13.39 5.65
C GLU A 124 -2.81 13.42 5.06
N GLU A 125 -3.02 12.80 3.89
CA GLU A 125 -4.30 12.75 3.20
C GLU A 125 -5.29 11.74 3.77
N LEU A 126 -4.84 10.57 4.22
CA LEU A 126 -5.70 9.47 4.66
C LEU A 126 -6.76 9.85 5.71
N PRO A 127 -6.46 10.68 6.73
CA PRO A 127 -7.49 11.19 7.65
C PRO A 127 -8.57 12.02 6.96
N ALA A 128 -8.21 12.82 5.93
CA ALA A 128 -9.18 13.58 5.15
C ALA A 128 -10.07 12.68 4.30
N MET A 129 -9.54 11.58 3.76
CA MET A 129 -10.31 10.54 3.07
C MET A 129 -11.31 9.86 4.00
N ALA A 130 -10.90 9.55 5.24
CA ALA A 130 -11.79 8.97 6.24
C ALA A 130 -12.91 9.94 6.63
N GLU A 131 -12.61 11.21 6.80
CA GLU A 131 -13.60 12.25 7.08
C GLU A 131 -14.57 12.45 5.91
N TYR A 132 -14.06 12.46 4.67
CA TYR A 132 -14.90 12.51 3.48
C TYR A 132 -15.86 11.32 3.42
N GLN A 133 -15.39 10.08 3.66
CA GLN A 133 -16.24 8.89 3.73
C GLN A 133 -17.35 9.04 4.79
N ARG A 134 -17.00 9.56 5.97
CA ARG A 134 -17.96 9.75 7.06
C ARG A 134 -19.07 10.73 6.68
N ARG A 135 -18.73 11.79 5.94
CA ARG A 135 -19.70 12.80 5.46
C ARG A 135 -20.55 12.28 4.31
N ALA A 136 -19.94 11.62 3.34
CA ALA A 136 -20.63 11.06 2.19
C ALA A 136 -21.55 9.86 2.55
N GLY A 137 -21.32 9.25 3.72
CA GLY A 137 -22.16 8.15 4.21
C GLY A 137 -22.19 6.96 3.25
N SER A 138 -23.39 6.55 2.86
CA SER A 138 -23.61 5.41 1.96
C SER A 138 -23.62 5.78 0.47
N ASP A 139 -23.57 7.05 0.13
CA ASP A 139 -23.73 7.52 -1.26
C ASP A 139 -22.45 7.31 -2.07
N VAL A 140 -21.29 7.29 -1.39
CA VAL A 140 -19.98 7.07 -1.96
C VAL A 140 -19.23 6.01 -1.15
N THR A 141 -18.40 5.23 -1.81
CA THR A 141 -17.46 4.33 -1.14
C THR A 141 -16.05 4.87 -1.30
N VAL A 142 -15.33 5.15 -0.20
CA VAL A 142 -13.89 5.36 -0.23
C VAL A 142 -13.21 4.02 0.03
N LEU A 143 -12.48 3.53 -0.96
CA LEU A 143 -11.73 2.28 -0.91
C LEU A 143 -10.25 2.59 -1.09
N THR A 144 -9.45 2.37 -0.07
CA THR A 144 -8.02 2.62 -0.20
C THR A 144 -7.29 1.41 -0.78
N VAL A 145 -6.22 1.64 -1.52
CA VAL A 145 -5.44 0.60 -2.18
C VAL A 145 -3.96 0.80 -1.82
N HIS A 146 -3.46 -0.10 -0.98
CA HIS A 146 -2.06 -0.07 -0.56
C HIS A 146 -1.16 -0.69 -1.64
N GLN A 147 -0.16 0.07 -2.11
CA GLN A 147 0.64 -0.24 -3.28
C GLN A 147 2.09 -0.65 -2.95
N ASP A 148 2.29 -1.30 -1.82
CA ASP A 148 3.57 -1.88 -1.41
C ASP A 148 3.34 -3.31 -0.89
N GLU A 149 4.36 -4.15 -0.96
CA GLU A 149 4.24 -5.57 -0.55
C GLU A 149 4.13 -5.74 0.97
N ASN A 150 4.52 -4.75 1.79
CA ASN A 150 4.54 -4.84 3.24
C ASN A 150 3.17 -4.50 3.85
N GLU A 151 2.29 -5.50 3.94
CA GLU A 151 0.94 -5.35 4.48
C GLU A 151 0.95 -5.00 5.98
N GLN A 152 1.85 -5.60 6.75
CA GLN A 152 1.97 -5.29 8.18
C GLN A 152 2.25 -3.80 8.41
N ALA A 153 3.14 -3.19 7.62
CA ALA A 153 3.42 -1.76 7.74
C ALA A 153 2.22 -0.89 7.37
N ALA A 154 1.40 -1.31 6.39
CA ALA A 154 0.15 -0.64 6.06
C ALA A 154 -0.83 -0.65 7.24
N LEU A 155 -1.04 -1.83 7.85
CA LEU A 155 -1.91 -1.97 9.03
C LEU A 155 -1.46 -1.10 10.20
N LEU A 156 -0.15 -1.10 10.51
CA LEU A 156 0.41 -0.28 11.58
C LEU A 156 0.24 1.21 11.29
N ARG A 157 0.44 1.62 10.03
CA ARG A 157 0.27 3.03 9.64
C ARG A 157 -1.18 3.49 9.73
N LEU A 158 -2.14 2.66 9.26
CA LEU A 158 -3.57 2.96 9.38
C LEU A 158 -4.02 3.04 10.84
N ALA A 159 -3.53 2.13 11.69
CA ALA A 159 -3.79 2.15 13.13
C ALA A 159 -3.23 3.42 13.79
N GLU A 160 -2.01 3.84 13.45
CA GLU A 160 -1.38 5.06 13.96
C GLU A 160 -2.18 6.31 13.58
N LEU A 161 -2.69 6.37 12.35
CA LEU A 161 -3.48 7.48 11.84
C LEU A 161 -4.95 7.44 12.31
N GLY A 162 -5.41 6.37 12.95
CA GLY A 162 -6.81 6.17 13.33
C GLY A 162 -7.75 6.02 12.13
N VAL A 163 -7.22 5.64 10.98
CA VAL A 163 -7.96 5.48 9.72
C VAL A 163 -8.48 4.04 9.61
N ARG A 164 -9.80 3.88 9.53
CA ARG A 164 -10.48 2.58 9.47
C ARG A 164 -11.17 2.32 8.14
N LEU A 165 -10.71 2.94 7.08
CA LEU A 165 -11.26 2.73 5.74
C LEU A 165 -10.99 1.30 5.25
N PRO A 166 -11.92 0.72 4.46
CA PRO A 166 -11.65 -0.53 3.76
C PRO A 166 -10.42 -0.36 2.87
N THR A 167 -9.52 -1.32 2.93
CA THR A 167 -8.22 -1.25 2.26
C THR A 167 -7.92 -2.54 1.52
N LEU A 168 -7.54 -2.44 0.26
CA LEU A 168 -7.05 -3.55 -0.56
C LEU A 168 -5.53 -3.59 -0.60
N GLN A 169 -4.95 -4.80 -0.57
CA GLN A 169 -3.51 -5.04 -0.71
C GLN A 169 -3.15 -5.24 -2.18
N ASP A 170 -2.46 -4.28 -2.77
CA ASP A 170 -2.02 -4.31 -4.18
C ASP A 170 -0.51 -4.08 -4.32
N GLY A 171 0.30 -4.91 -3.69
CA GLY A 171 1.77 -4.82 -3.72
C GLY A 171 2.36 -4.88 -5.14
N ARG A 172 1.60 -5.39 -6.11
CA ARG A 172 1.99 -5.46 -7.52
C ARG A 172 1.49 -4.29 -8.36
N ARG A 173 0.75 -3.36 -7.77
CA ARG A 173 0.19 -2.17 -8.42
C ARG A 173 -0.69 -2.48 -9.64
N LEU A 174 -1.46 -3.56 -9.56
CA LEU A 174 -2.32 -4.02 -10.65
C LEU A 174 -3.41 -3.01 -10.99
N VAL A 175 -4.02 -2.40 -9.96
CA VAL A 175 -5.06 -1.36 -10.13
C VAL A 175 -4.48 -0.11 -10.80
N ALA A 176 -3.32 0.37 -10.33
CA ALA A 176 -2.68 1.55 -10.92
C ALA A 176 -2.30 1.30 -12.39
N ALA A 177 -1.76 0.11 -12.70
CA ALA A 177 -1.38 -0.27 -14.06
C ALA A 177 -2.61 -0.36 -14.97
N ALA A 178 -3.69 -1.01 -14.53
CA ALA A 178 -4.91 -1.19 -15.29
C ALA A 178 -5.61 0.14 -15.60
N LEU A 179 -5.62 1.06 -14.62
CA LEU A 179 -6.21 2.40 -14.75
C LEU A 179 -5.25 3.44 -15.35
N ARG A 180 -4.02 3.02 -15.71
CA ARG A 180 -2.97 3.90 -16.25
C ARG A 180 -2.69 5.13 -15.39
N VAL A 181 -2.76 4.93 -14.07
CA VAL A 181 -2.45 5.99 -13.11
C VAL A 181 -0.96 6.36 -13.22
N PRO A 182 -0.61 7.64 -13.30
CA PRO A 182 0.78 8.08 -13.29
C PRO A 182 1.56 7.53 -12.09
N ASN A 183 2.88 7.35 -12.22
CA ASN A 183 3.72 6.82 -11.15
C ASN A 183 3.99 7.86 -10.06
N VAL A 184 2.93 8.35 -9.44
CA VAL A 184 2.95 9.30 -8.31
C VAL A 184 2.05 8.78 -7.20
N MET A 185 2.33 9.17 -5.96
CA MET A 185 1.52 8.89 -4.79
C MET A 185 1.47 10.11 -3.86
N PRO A 186 0.30 10.37 -3.27
CA PRO A 186 -0.97 9.70 -3.47
C PRO A 186 -1.58 9.97 -4.85
N ALA A 187 -2.47 9.09 -5.26
CA ALA A 187 -3.32 9.33 -6.43
C ALA A 187 -4.74 8.84 -6.13
N THR A 188 -5.73 9.61 -6.56
CA THR A 188 -7.14 9.28 -6.38
C THR A 188 -7.78 9.01 -7.73
N VAL A 189 -8.51 7.89 -7.85
CA VAL A 189 -9.32 7.58 -9.02
C VAL A 189 -10.78 7.65 -8.63
N VAL A 190 -11.53 8.46 -9.34
CA VAL A 190 -12.98 8.64 -9.14
C VAL A 190 -13.72 7.75 -10.13
N LEU A 191 -14.54 6.84 -9.61
CA LEU A 191 -15.37 5.92 -10.39
C LEU A 191 -16.85 6.25 -10.22
N ARG A 192 -17.60 6.21 -11.30
CA ARG A 192 -19.07 6.28 -11.28
C ARG A 192 -19.67 4.96 -10.78
N ALA A 193 -20.95 4.96 -10.50
CA ALA A 193 -21.66 3.78 -10.02
C ALA A 193 -21.60 2.57 -10.98
N ASP A 194 -21.45 2.81 -12.28
CA ASP A 194 -21.26 1.77 -13.30
C ASP A 194 -19.79 1.29 -13.40
N GLY A 195 -18.91 1.85 -12.56
CA GLY A 195 -17.48 1.55 -12.52
C GLY A 195 -16.65 2.19 -13.63
N SER A 196 -17.25 3.08 -14.45
CA SER A 196 -16.48 3.87 -15.40
C SER A 196 -15.62 4.90 -14.69
N VAL A 197 -14.42 5.17 -15.24
CA VAL A 197 -13.52 6.19 -14.71
C VAL A 197 -14.09 7.57 -14.98
N ALA A 198 -14.38 8.33 -13.93
CA ALA A 198 -14.78 9.73 -14.02
C ALA A 198 -13.56 10.63 -14.13
N GLU A 199 -12.55 10.40 -13.30
CA GLU A 199 -11.31 11.19 -13.30
C GLU A 199 -10.17 10.46 -12.57
N VAL A 200 -8.93 10.81 -12.93
CA VAL A 200 -7.70 10.42 -12.22
C VAL A 200 -7.04 11.69 -11.70
N LEU A 201 -6.86 11.79 -10.40
CA LEU A 201 -6.34 12.94 -9.67
C LEU A 201 -4.99 12.58 -9.04
N PRO A 202 -3.85 12.77 -9.73
CA PRO A 202 -2.53 12.38 -9.26
C PRO A 202 -1.93 13.47 -8.35
N ARG A 203 -2.59 13.74 -7.23
CA ARG A 203 -2.21 14.74 -6.24
C ARG A 203 -2.74 14.38 -4.86
N SER A 204 -2.19 14.98 -3.81
CA SER A 204 -2.75 14.90 -2.46
C SER A 204 -3.86 15.93 -2.23
N PHE A 205 -4.69 15.66 -1.23
CA PHE A 205 -5.74 16.53 -0.71
C PHE A 205 -5.47 16.85 0.76
N ALA A 206 -5.63 18.11 1.13
CA ALA A 206 -5.39 18.56 2.50
C ALA A 206 -6.62 18.41 3.41
N SER A 207 -7.83 18.30 2.86
CA SER A 207 -9.07 18.24 3.63
C SER A 207 -10.18 17.49 2.92
N ALA A 208 -11.18 17.07 3.69
CA ALA A 208 -12.41 16.47 3.16
C ALA A 208 -13.20 17.43 2.27
N ASP A 209 -13.13 18.74 2.53
CA ASP A 209 -13.80 19.74 1.68
C ASP A 209 -13.13 19.84 0.30
N GLU A 210 -11.80 19.74 0.26
CA GLU A 210 -11.06 19.72 -1.00
C GLU A 210 -11.35 18.45 -1.80
N ILE A 211 -11.49 17.29 -1.13
CA ILE A 211 -11.88 16.03 -1.74
C ILE A 211 -13.30 16.14 -2.30
N ALA A 212 -14.27 16.63 -1.51
CA ALA A 212 -15.64 16.80 -1.94
C ALA A 212 -15.73 17.72 -3.18
N ALA A 213 -15.07 18.88 -3.14
CA ALA A 213 -15.04 19.81 -4.27
C ALA A 213 -14.49 19.18 -5.57
N ALA A 214 -13.54 18.26 -5.46
CA ALA A 214 -12.94 17.57 -6.59
C ALA A 214 -13.76 16.36 -7.09
N VAL A 215 -14.43 15.65 -6.19
CA VAL A 215 -15.06 14.34 -6.44
C VAL A 215 -16.55 14.47 -6.74
N ASP A 216 -17.32 15.19 -5.89
CA ASP A 216 -18.79 15.22 -5.94
C ASP A 216 -19.35 15.64 -7.32
N PRO A 217 -18.79 16.66 -7.99
CA PRO A 217 -19.26 17.04 -9.33
C PRO A 217 -19.07 15.95 -10.39
N LYS A 218 -18.16 14.99 -10.16
CA LYS A 218 -17.82 13.93 -11.13
C LYS A 218 -18.71 12.70 -11.02
N ILE A 219 -19.35 12.53 -9.85
CA ILE A 219 -20.18 11.37 -9.54
C ILE A 219 -21.66 11.72 -9.37
N GLY A 220 -22.03 13.00 -9.53
CA GLY A 220 -23.41 13.47 -9.48
C GLY A 220 -24.02 13.50 -8.08
N VAL A 221 -23.20 13.58 -7.04
CA VAL A 221 -23.66 13.85 -5.67
C VAL A 221 -23.93 15.35 -5.55
N PRO A 222 -25.17 15.77 -5.17
CA PRO A 222 -25.44 17.19 -4.92
C PRO A 222 -24.64 17.65 -3.69
N GLY A 223 -23.91 18.76 -3.84
CA GLY A 223 -23.12 19.38 -2.76
C GLY A 223 -24.00 20.01 -1.67
#